data_a6f5b6dba13832197dac6712259e8f0d
#
_entry.id   a6f5b6dba13832197dac6712259e8f0d
#
_cell.length_a   1.000
_cell.length_b   1.000
_cell.length_c   1.000
_cell.angle_alpha   90.00
_cell.angle_beta   90.00
_cell.angle_gamma   90.00
#
_symmetry.space_group_name_H-M   'P 1'
#
loop_
_entity.id
_entity.type
_entity.pdbx_description
1 polymer ?
#
loop_
_entity_poly.entity_id
_entity_poly.type
_entity_poly.pdbx_seq_one_letter_code
_entity_poly.pdbx_strand_id
1 'polypeptide(L)'
;MAWPMIVRTAVMDEIILRVVKEGADCVVNLAAGLDARPWRLPLPASLKWVDVDHPEMINVKLAKLAADRPVCQYEAVKLDLATRAPRQALFALLNERGHRTLLITEGLLVYLPPESVAELACDLHAQPHFQYWLTDLASPGLLKMLDKSLGRTLREGNTPFRFGPAENTDFFVPCGWREIEWRSQIHEGLRLKRTFRMARFWAFVSKFMGARRRAEFQRFSGIALLERAERPGA
;
A
#
# COMPACT_ATOMS: atom_id res chain seq x y z
N MET A 1 -7.45 -1.38 -19.10
CA MET A 1 -6.07 -1.84 -18.76
C MET A 1 -6.05 -2.33 -17.32
N ALA A 2 -6.27 -3.63 -17.06
CA ALA A 2 -6.38 -4.17 -15.70
C ALA A 2 -5.06 -4.75 -15.14
N TRP A 3 -4.03 -4.96 -15.99
CA TRP A 3 -2.80 -5.64 -15.59
C TRP A 3 -2.05 -5.01 -14.40
N PRO A 4 -1.94 -3.66 -14.25
CA PRO A 4 -1.24 -3.08 -13.12
C PRO A 4 -1.90 -3.43 -11.79
N MET A 5 -3.24 -3.43 -11.75
CA MET A 5 -4.01 -3.79 -10.55
C MET A 5 -3.82 -5.28 -10.20
N ILE A 6 -3.87 -6.16 -11.20
CA ILE A 6 -3.66 -7.60 -11.01
C ILE A 6 -2.25 -7.88 -10.47
N VAL A 7 -1.23 -7.23 -11.03
CA VAL A 7 0.16 -7.38 -10.57
C VAL A 7 0.33 -6.86 -9.15
N ARG A 8 -0.21 -5.67 -8.85
CA ARG A 8 -0.17 -5.09 -7.51
C ARG A 8 -0.79 -6.05 -6.48
N THR A 9 -2.02 -6.49 -6.73
CA THR A 9 -2.71 -7.41 -5.83
C THR A 9 -1.92 -8.69 -5.61
N ALA A 10 -1.44 -9.34 -6.68
CA ALA A 10 -0.68 -10.59 -6.57
C ALA A 10 0.63 -10.42 -5.78
N VAL A 11 1.37 -9.34 -6.02
CA VAL A 11 2.62 -9.07 -5.29
C VAL A 11 2.37 -8.74 -3.83
N MET A 12 1.34 -7.94 -3.54
CA MET A 12 0.95 -7.65 -2.16
C MET A 12 0.51 -8.92 -1.43
N ASP A 13 -0.25 -9.81 -2.08
CA ASP A 13 -0.64 -11.11 -1.51
C ASP A 13 0.58 -11.95 -1.11
N GLU A 14 1.59 -12.05 -2.01
CA GLU A 14 2.84 -12.76 -1.73
C GLU A 14 3.56 -12.18 -0.50
N ILE A 15 3.68 -10.85 -0.42
CA ILE A 15 4.35 -10.16 0.69
C ILE A 15 3.56 -10.36 1.99
N ILE A 16 2.24 -10.19 1.99
CA ILE A 16 1.39 -10.38 3.16
C ILE A 16 1.54 -11.79 3.72
N LEU A 17 1.41 -12.81 2.86
CA LEU A 17 1.53 -14.20 3.29
C LEU A 17 2.91 -14.51 3.89
N ARG A 18 3.97 -13.93 3.30
CA ARG A 18 5.33 -14.08 3.82
C ARG A 18 5.50 -13.40 5.18
N VAL A 19 5.09 -12.14 5.32
CA VAL A 19 5.24 -11.37 6.56
C VAL A 19 4.42 -11.99 7.70
N VAL A 20 3.23 -12.52 7.40
CA VAL A 20 2.41 -13.28 8.36
C VAL A 20 3.13 -14.58 8.77
N LYS A 21 3.70 -15.32 7.82
CA LYS A 21 4.50 -16.52 8.12
C LYS A 21 5.75 -16.21 8.96
N GLU A 22 6.33 -15.04 8.80
CA GLU A 22 7.49 -14.53 9.55
C GLU A 22 7.10 -13.96 10.93
N GLY A 23 5.83 -14.07 11.32
CA GLY A 23 5.34 -13.80 12.67
C GLY A 23 4.59 -12.49 12.86
N ALA A 24 4.10 -11.84 11.79
CA ALA A 24 3.10 -10.81 11.96
C ALA A 24 1.79 -11.43 12.44
N ASP A 25 1.26 -10.93 13.55
CA ASP A 25 0.07 -11.45 14.25
C ASP A 25 -1.18 -10.59 14.06
N CYS A 26 -0.99 -9.39 13.49
CA CYS A 26 -2.07 -8.47 13.15
C CYS A 26 -1.81 -7.82 11.78
N VAL A 27 -2.87 -7.61 11.01
CA VAL A 27 -2.87 -6.81 9.77
C VAL A 27 -3.88 -5.68 9.93
N VAL A 28 -3.46 -4.46 9.66
CA VAL A 28 -4.33 -3.27 9.63
C VAL A 28 -4.33 -2.72 8.21
N ASN A 29 -5.46 -2.80 7.53
CA ASN A 29 -5.64 -2.35 6.16
C ASN A 29 -6.38 -1.00 6.14
N LEU A 30 -5.69 0.05 5.82
CA LEU A 30 -6.19 1.43 5.82
C LEU A 30 -6.74 1.80 4.44
N ALA A 31 -7.92 2.37 4.39
CA ALA A 31 -8.73 2.59 3.20
C ALA A 31 -8.92 1.27 2.42
N ALA A 32 -9.42 0.27 3.13
CA ALA A 32 -9.47 -1.12 2.70
C ALA A 32 -10.36 -1.37 1.47
N GLY A 33 -11.27 -0.46 1.15
CA GLY A 33 -12.16 -0.59 0.00
C GLY A 33 -12.91 -1.93 -0.03
N LEU A 34 -12.89 -2.58 -1.17
CA LEU A 34 -13.49 -3.90 -1.38
C LEU A 34 -12.45 -5.04 -1.29
N ASP A 35 -11.34 -4.84 -0.58
CA ASP A 35 -10.33 -5.90 -0.38
C ASP A 35 -10.95 -7.12 0.32
N ALA A 36 -10.90 -8.27 -0.32
CA ALA A 36 -11.43 -9.52 0.18
C ALA A 36 -10.35 -10.53 0.60
N ARG A 37 -9.11 -10.07 0.89
CA ARG A 37 -8.01 -10.95 1.33
C ARG A 37 -8.36 -11.81 2.55
N PRO A 38 -9.06 -11.29 3.58
CA PRO A 38 -9.51 -12.11 4.71
C PRO A 38 -10.39 -13.30 4.36
N TRP A 39 -11.01 -13.29 3.18
CA TRP A 39 -11.90 -14.37 2.71
C TRP A 39 -11.23 -15.31 1.70
N ARG A 40 -10.16 -14.84 1.01
CA ARG A 40 -9.59 -15.58 -0.11
C ARG A 40 -8.15 -16.07 0.08
N LEU A 41 -7.37 -15.45 0.98
CA LEU A 41 -6.00 -15.88 1.23
C LEU A 41 -5.97 -16.99 2.28
N PRO A 42 -5.00 -17.91 2.20
CA PRO A 42 -4.78 -18.96 3.20
C PRO A 42 -4.12 -18.39 4.47
N LEU A 43 -4.84 -17.55 5.19
CA LEU A 43 -4.37 -16.90 6.42
C LEU A 43 -4.59 -17.80 7.63
N PRO A 44 -3.74 -17.71 8.67
CA PRO A 44 -3.97 -18.40 9.93
C PRO A 44 -5.29 -17.93 10.58
N ALA A 45 -6.05 -18.86 11.15
CA ALA A 45 -7.30 -18.54 11.86
C ALA A 45 -7.08 -17.62 13.09
N SER A 46 -5.87 -17.62 13.65
CA SER A 46 -5.46 -16.75 14.77
C SER A 46 -5.06 -15.34 14.35
N LEU A 47 -4.82 -15.09 13.06
CA LEU A 47 -4.43 -13.77 12.56
C LEU A 47 -5.56 -12.78 12.78
N LYS A 48 -5.25 -11.63 13.36
CA LYS A 48 -6.17 -10.51 13.47
C LYS A 48 -6.07 -9.65 12.22
N TRP A 49 -7.20 -9.39 11.56
CA TRP A 49 -7.26 -8.54 10.38
C TRP A 49 -8.28 -7.43 10.60
N VAL A 50 -7.83 -6.19 10.55
CA VAL A 50 -8.67 -5.01 10.75
C VAL A 50 -8.70 -4.18 9.49
N ASP A 51 -9.87 -4.02 8.91
CA ASP A 51 -10.11 -3.05 7.83
C ASP A 51 -10.58 -1.73 8.41
N VAL A 52 -10.00 -0.64 7.96
CA VAL A 52 -10.41 0.72 8.31
C VAL A 52 -10.81 1.46 7.03
N ASP A 53 -12.03 1.95 6.97
CA ASP A 53 -12.51 2.75 5.83
C ASP A 53 -13.72 3.59 6.22
N HIS A 54 -14.16 4.47 5.31
CA HIS A 54 -15.41 5.22 5.47
C HIS A 54 -16.61 4.31 5.76
N PRO A 55 -17.57 4.76 6.59
CA PRO A 55 -18.74 3.97 6.96
C PRO A 55 -19.50 3.38 5.77
N GLU A 56 -19.65 4.16 4.70
CA GLU A 56 -20.36 3.75 3.49
C GLU A 56 -19.64 2.61 2.77
N MET A 57 -18.30 2.69 2.65
CA MET A 57 -17.50 1.66 1.99
C MET A 57 -17.52 0.35 2.78
N ILE A 58 -17.37 0.42 4.11
CA ILE A 58 -17.49 -0.76 4.98
C ILE A 58 -18.88 -1.41 4.86
N ASN A 59 -19.96 -0.60 4.87
CA ASN A 59 -21.28 -1.12 4.72
C ASN A 59 -21.49 -1.86 3.39
N VAL A 60 -21.03 -1.27 2.28
CA VAL A 60 -21.09 -1.89 0.95
C VAL A 60 -20.30 -3.20 0.92
N LYS A 61 -19.09 -3.22 1.49
CA LYS A 61 -18.24 -4.41 1.57
C LYS A 61 -18.92 -5.53 2.35
N LEU A 62 -19.38 -5.25 3.56
CA LEU A 62 -20.01 -6.24 4.42
C LEU A 62 -21.33 -6.78 3.81
N ALA A 63 -22.12 -5.93 3.14
CA ALA A 63 -23.31 -6.37 2.44
C ALA A 63 -22.99 -7.34 1.29
N LYS A 64 -21.89 -7.07 0.53
CA LYS A 64 -21.46 -7.96 -0.56
C LYS A 64 -20.92 -9.30 -0.07
N LEU A 65 -20.32 -9.35 1.11
CA LEU A 65 -19.69 -10.52 1.71
C LEU A 65 -20.56 -11.19 2.79
N ALA A 66 -21.83 -10.81 2.90
CA ALA A 66 -22.72 -11.30 3.97
C ALA A 66 -22.93 -12.83 3.96
N ALA A 67 -22.80 -13.48 2.80
CA ALA A 67 -22.90 -14.93 2.66
C ALA A 67 -21.58 -15.68 2.94
N ASP A 68 -20.46 -14.96 3.00
CA ASP A 68 -19.12 -15.53 3.11
C ASP A 68 -18.56 -15.33 4.53
N ARG A 69 -17.67 -16.19 4.95
CA ARG A 69 -16.98 -16.07 6.24
C ARG A 69 -15.49 -15.83 6.03
N PRO A 70 -14.89 -14.87 6.75
CA PRO A 70 -13.43 -14.70 6.73
C PRO A 70 -12.75 -15.92 7.32
N VAL A 71 -11.54 -16.20 6.83
CA VAL A 71 -10.72 -17.34 7.30
C VAL A 71 -9.93 -17.03 8.56
N CYS A 72 -9.86 -15.75 8.94
CA CYS A 72 -9.13 -15.23 10.10
C CYS A 72 -10.03 -14.39 11.01
N GLN A 73 -9.49 -13.85 12.09
CA GLN A 73 -10.24 -12.95 13.00
C GLN A 73 -10.39 -11.57 12.33
N TYR A 74 -11.54 -11.34 11.73
CA TYR A 74 -11.82 -10.11 10.96
C TYR A 74 -12.60 -9.09 11.78
N GLU A 75 -12.16 -7.83 11.72
CA GLU A 75 -12.85 -6.66 12.28
C GLU A 75 -12.93 -5.56 11.22
N ALA A 76 -14.04 -4.84 11.17
CA ALA A 76 -14.20 -3.66 10.30
C ALA A 76 -14.45 -2.41 11.15
N VAL A 77 -13.62 -1.40 10.97
CA VAL A 77 -13.69 -0.11 11.67
C VAL A 77 -14.12 0.99 10.70
N LYS A 78 -15.17 1.70 11.05
CA LYS A 78 -15.71 2.80 10.26
C LYS A 78 -15.10 4.11 10.72
N LEU A 79 -14.18 4.68 9.92
CA LEU A 79 -13.51 5.93 10.27
C LEU A 79 -13.06 6.67 9.01
N ASP A 80 -13.18 8.00 9.02
CA ASP A 80 -12.52 8.87 8.06
C ASP A 80 -11.08 9.13 8.51
N LEU A 81 -10.12 8.55 7.76
CA LEU A 81 -8.68 8.68 8.02
C LEU A 81 -8.14 10.12 7.81
N ALA A 82 -8.88 11.00 7.14
CA ALA A 82 -8.48 12.39 6.98
C ALA A 82 -8.56 13.17 8.30
N THR A 83 -9.42 12.74 9.23
CA THR A 83 -9.58 13.41 10.54
C THR A 83 -8.51 12.92 11.51
N ARG A 84 -7.51 13.77 11.82
CA ARG A 84 -6.28 13.38 12.52
C ARG A 84 -6.52 12.84 13.93
N ALA A 85 -7.25 13.58 14.81
CA ALA A 85 -7.41 13.16 16.19
C ALA A 85 -8.13 11.80 16.35
N PRO A 86 -9.26 11.52 15.67
CA PRO A 86 -9.86 10.19 15.66
C PRO A 86 -8.94 9.12 15.08
N ARG A 87 -8.15 9.43 14.03
CA ARG A 87 -7.17 8.52 13.44
C ARG A 87 -6.08 8.14 14.46
N GLN A 88 -5.52 9.09 15.17
CA GLN A 88 -4.50 8.82 16.20
C GLN A 88 -5.05 7.99 17.36
N ALA A 89 -6.27 8.29 17.83
CA ALA A 89 -6.94 7.49 18.86
C ALA A 89 -7.18 6.04 18.39
N LEU A 90 -7.62 5.86 17.14
CA LEU A 90 -7.76 4.53 16.56
C LEU A 90 -6.42 3.79 16.48
N PHE A 91 -5.34 4.44 16.02
CA PHE A 91 -4.03 3.78 15.93
C PHE A 91 -3.51 3.33 17.28
N ALA A 92 -3.72 4.11 18.33
CA ALA A 92 -3.39 3.71 19.72
C ALA A 92 -4.18 2.45 20.13
N LEU A 93 -5.48 2.38 19.82
CA LEU A 93 -6.30 1.19 20.09
C LEU A 93 -5.85 -0.02 19.26
N LEU A 94 -5.53 0.19 17.99
CA LEU A 94 -5.07 -0.89 17.10
C LEU A 94 -3.68 -1.41 17.48
N ASN A 95 -2.83 -0.56 18.05
CA ASN A 95 -1.52 -0.97 18.56
C ASN A 95 -1.64 -2.10 19.61
N GLU A 96 -2.73 -2.11 20.38
CA GLU A 96 -2.97 -3.13 21.40
C GLU A 96 -3.51 -4.46 20.82
N ARG A 97 -3.84 -4.50 19.52
CA ARG A 97 -4.40 -5.69 18.88
C ARG A 97 -3.36 -6.75 18.53
N GLY A 98 -2.10 -6.37 18.30
CA GLY A 98 -1.01 -7.26 17.94
C GLY A 98 0.33 -6.76 18.44
N HIS A 99 1.33 -7.65 18.43
CA HIS A 99 2.70 -7.31 18.82
C HIS A 99 3.60 -7.04 17.60
N ARG A 100 3.23 -7.58 16.43
CA ARG A 100 3.94 -7.39 15.17
C ARG A 100 2.91 -7.12 14.06
N THR A 101 2.49 -5.87 13.98
CA THR A 101 1.45 -5.46 13.04
C THR A 101 2.04 -5.09 11.69
N LEU A 102 1.42 -5.64 10.63
CA LEU A 102 1.60 -5.22 9.24
C LEU A 102 0.51 -4.20 8.87
N LEU A 103 0.93 -3.00 8.49
CA LEU A 103 0.06 -1.98 7.93
C LEU A 103 -0.05 -2.15 6.42
N ILE A 104 -1.22 -1.90 5.85
CA ILE A 104 -1.44 -1.86 4.40
C ILE A 104 -2.07 -0.53 4.03
N THR A 105 -1.52 0.12 3.00
CA THR A 105 -2.13 1.27 2.32
C THR A 105 -2.08 1.01 0.82
N GLU A 106 -3.06 0.27 0.29
CA GLU A 106 -3.14 -0.05 -1.13
C GLU A 106 -3.98 0.98 -1.88
N GLY A 107 -3.36 1.71 -2.82
CA GLY A 107 -4.03 2.71 -3.64
C GLY A 107 -4.56 3.90 -2.85
N LEU A 108 -4.00 4.20 -1.68
CA LEU A 108 -4.41 5.33 -0.83
C LEU A 108 -3.50 6.54 -1.03
N LEU A 109 -2.19 6.36 -0.86
CA LEU A 109 -1.25 7.48 -0.72
C LEU A 109 -1.25 8.40 -1.94
N VAL A 110 -1.43 7.86 -3.13
CA VAL A 110 -1.42 8.60 -4.40
C VAL A 110 -2.45 9.74 -4.46
N TYR A 111 -3.51 9.66 -3.66
CA TYR A 111 -4.58 10.68 -3.61
C TYR A 111 -4.35 11.76 -2.54
N LEU A 112 -3.45 11.52 -1.59
CA LEU A 112 -3.21 12.41 -0.46
C LEU A 112 -2.16 13.48 -0.82
N PRO A 113 -2.28 14.71 -0.28
CA PRO A 113 -1.19 15.68 -0.32
C PRO A 113 0.08 15.14 0.39
N PRO A 114 1.29 15.53 -0.05
CA PRO A 114 2.54 15.05 0.56
C PRO A 114 2.61 15.29 2.08
N GLU A 115 2.14 16.43 2.55
CA GLU A 115 2.07 16.75 3.98
C GLU A 115 1.17 15.79 4.76
N SER A 116 0.02 15.41 4.20
CA SER A 116 -0.89 14.43 4.82
C SER A 116 -0.28 13.02 4.83
N VAL A 117 0.50 12.66 3.79
CA VAL A 117 1.23 11.39 3.78
C VAL A 117 2.32 11.38 4.85
N ALA A 118 3.06 12.47 5.02
CA ALA A 118 4.08 12.60 6.06
C ALA A 118 3.46 12.53 7.47
N GLU A 119 2.34 13.22 7.70
CA GLU A 119 1.61 13.12 8.96
C GLU A 119 1.14 11.70 9.25
N LEU A 120 0.54 11.03 8.25
CA LEU A 120 0.10 9.64 8.38
C LEU A 120 1.29 8.73 8.73
N ALA A 121 2.41 8.86 8.02
CA ALA A 121 3.61 8.08 8.26
C ALA A 121 4.14 8.25 9.70
N CYS A 122 4.17 9.48 10.20
CA CYS A 122 4.61 9.76 11.55
C CYS A 122 3.61 9.28 12.61
N ASP A 123 2.29 9.39 12.37
CA ASP A 123 1.24 8.89 13.27
C ASP A 123 1.29 7.36 13.37
N LEU A 124 1.54 6.66 12.25
CA LEU A 124 1.73 5.20 12.22
C LEU A 124 3.01 4.79 12.99
N HIS A 125 4.11 5.50 12.75
CA HIS A 125 5.37 5.21 13.45
C HIS A 125 5.28 5.48 14.95
N ALA A 126 4.39 6.33 15.43
CA ALA A 126 4.19 6.58 16.86
C ALA A 126 3.73 5.33 17.62
N GLN A 127 3.22 4.30 16.93
CA GLN A 127 2.71 3.08 17.53
C GLN A 127 3.80 1.99 17.54
N PRO A 128 4.31 1.55 18.71
CA PRO A 128 5.48 0.67 18.77
C PRO A 128 5.28 -0.72 18.16
N HIS A 129 4.06 -1.27 18.13
CA HIS A 129 3.77 -2.58 17.56
C HIS A 129 3.51 -2.55 16.05
N PHE A 130 3.43 -1.37 15.43
CA PHE A 130 3.36 -1.22 13.99
C PHE A 130 4.77 -1.41 13.40
N GLN A 131 5.09 -2.65 12.99
CA GLN A 131 6.46 -3.05 12.63
C GLN A 131 6.70 -2.98 11.12
N TYR A 132 5.68 -3.24 10.31
CA TYR A 132 5.78 -3.29 8.86
C TYR A 132 4.73 -2.41 8.21
N TRP A 133 5.09 -1.83 7.07
CA TRP A 133 4.16 -1.05 6.27
C TRP A 133 4.30 -1.41 4.79
N LEU A 134 3.26 -2.00 4.22
CA LEU A 134 3.15 -2.38 2.81
C LEU A 134 2.35 -1.32 2.07
N THR A 135 2.93 -0.75 1.02
CA THR A 135 2.29 0.31 0.23
C THR A 135 2.67 0.23 -1.24
N ASP A 136 1.87 0.80 -2.11
CA ASP A 136 2.24 1.03 -3.51
C ASP A 136 2.64 2.49 -3.72
N LEU A 137 3.64 2.70 -4.57
CA LEU A 137 4.16 4.03 -4.88
C LEU A 137 4.27 4.25 -6.40
N ALA A 138 4.02 5.49 -6.79
CA ALA A 138 4.16 5.98 -8.14
C ALA A 138 5.24 7.07 -8.19
N SER A 139 6.07 7.08 -9.24
CA SER A 139 7.02 8.18 -9.45
C SER A 139 6.33 9.45 -9.98
N PRO A 140 6.96 10.63 -9.85
CA PRO A 140 6.45 11.85 -10.47
C PRO A 140 6.26 11.71 -11.99
N GLY A 141 7.11 10.90 -12.65
CA GLY A 141 7.00 10.62 -14.08
C GLY A 141 5.74 9.85 -14.44
N LEU A 142 5.37 8.84 -13.63
CA LEU A 142 4.11 8.12 -13.80
C LEU A 142 2.91 9.04 -13.57
N LEU A 143 2.92 9.86 -12.52
CA LEU A 143 1.81 10.78 -12.26
C LEU A 143 1.59 11.75 -13.42
N LYS A 144 2.65 12.33 -13.97
CA LYS A 144 2.57 13.22 -15.17
C LYS A 144 1.98 12.48 -16.38
N MET A 145 2.34 11.21 -16.59
CA MET A 145 1.81 10.39 -17.66
C MET A 145 0.31 10.09 -17.46
N LEU A 146 -0.08 9.74 -16.25
CA LEU A 146 -1.47 9.46 -15.90
C LEU A 146 -2.35 10.72 -15.97
N ASP A 147 -1.86 11.86 -15.53
CA ASP A 147 -2.59 13.15 -15.64
C ASP A 147 -2.86 13.52 -17.09
N LYS A 148 -1.90 13.30 -18.00
CA LYS A 148 -2.11 13.51 -19.43
C LYS A 148 -3.19 12.60 -20.04
N SER A 149 -3.30 11.37 -19.56
CA SER A 149 -4.20 10.34 -20.13
C SER A 149 -5.57 10.29 -19.45
N LEU A 150 -5.62 10.52 -18.15
CA LEU A 150 -6.82 10.36 -17.30
C LEU A 150 -7.18 11.60 -16.50
N GLY A 151 -6.39 12.68 -16.55
CA GLY A 151 -6.51 13.83 -15.66
C GLY A 151 -7.88 14.53 -15.74
N ARG A 152 -8.56 14.51 -16.90
CA ARG A 152 -9.93 15.05 -17.01
C ARG A 152 -10.88 14.21 -16.15
N THR A 153 -10.92 12.90 -16.35
CA THR A 153 -11.79 11.98 -15.61
C THR A 153 -11.52 12.00 -14.10
N LEU A 154 -10.23 12.09 -13.71
CA LEU A 154 -9.84 12.16 -12.30
C LEU A 154 -10.29 13.47 -11.63
N ARG A 155 -10.21 14.61 -12.37
CA ARG A 155 -10.70 15.89 -11.86
C ARG A 155 -12.22 15.93 -11.76
N GLU A 156 -12.93 15.37 -12.74
CA GLU A 156 -14.40 15.24 -12.71
C GLU A 156 -14.85 14.36 -11.53
N GLY A 157 -14.08 13.31 -11.21
CA GLY A 157 -14.30 12.44 -10.03
C GLY A 157 -13.77 13.01 -8.71
N ASN A 158 -13.20 14.23 -8.69
CA ASN A 158 -12.56 14.85 -7.52
C ASN A 158 -11.49 13.97 -6.84
N THR A 159 -10.80 13.14 -7.64
CA THR A 159 -9.75 12.22 -7.17
C THR A 159 -8.43 12.41 -7.93
N PRO A 160 -7.86 13.64 -7.99
CA PRO A 160 -6.59 13.87 -8.67
C PRO A 160 -5.45 13.12 -7.95
N PHE A 161 -4.49 12.63 -8.72
CA PHE A 161 -3.25 12.10 -8.15
C PHE A 161 -2.39 13.24 -7.63
N ARG A 162 -1.94 13.14 -6.37
CA ARG A 162 -1.21 14.19 -5.66
C ARG A 162 0.14 13.76 -5.15
N PHE A 163 0.30 12.48 -4.78
CA PHE A 163 1.52 11.97 -4.17
C PHE A 163 2.27 11.01 -5.08
N GLY A 164 3.50 11.39 -5.38
CA GLY A 164 4.49 10.59 -6.10
C GLY A 164 5.85 11.19 -5.80
N PRO A 165 6.49 10.81 -4.68
CA PRO A 165 7.73 11.42 -4.21
C PRO A 165 8.89 11.13 -5.15
N ALA A 166 9.71 12.14 -5.42
CA ALA A 166 10.92 12.00 -6.24
C ALA A 166 11.96 11.13 -5.53
N GLU A 167 11.97 11.21 -4.21
CA GLU A 167 12.84 10.46 -3.30
C GLU A 167 12.41 9.00 -3.13
N ASN A 168 11.26 8.60 -3.74
CA ASN A 168 10.66 7.29 -3.51
C ASN A 168 10.39 7.02 -2.02
N THR A 169 10.87 5.88 -1.51
CA THR A 169 10.70 5.45 -0.12
C THR A 169 11.53 6.24 0.87
N ASP A 170 12.58 6.95 0.43
CA ASP A 170 13.37 7.84 1.30
C ASP A 170 12.52 8.99 1.87
N PHE A 171 11.39 9.31 1.23
CA PHE A 171 10.38 10.22 1.77
C PHE A 171 9.92 9.85 3.19
N PHE A 172 9.91 8.58 3.52
CA PHE A 172 9.41 8.07 4.82
C PHE A 172 10.48 7.98 5.91
N VAL A 173 11.77 8.11 5.54
CA VAL A 173 12.90 8.01 6.49
C VAL A 173 12.81 9.04 7.63
N PRO A 174 12.45 10.31 7.41
CA PRO A 174 12.29 11.28 8.51
C PRO A 174 11.22 10.90 9.53
N CYS A 175 10.23 10.09 9.13
CA CYS A 175 9.20 9.57 10.04
C CYS A 175 9.59 8.22 10.69
N GLY A 176 10.79 7.69 10.41
CA GLY A 176 11.29 6.47 11.03
C GLY A 176 10.95 5.17 10.28
N TRP A 177 10.63 5.26 9.01
CA TRP A 177 10.39 4.09 8.16
C TRP A 177 11.56 3.85 7.21
N ARG A 178 12.00 2.59 7.06
CA ARG A 178 13.07 2.16 6.17
C ARG A 178 12.57 1.12 5.18
N GLU A 179 12.90 1.26 3.90
CA GLU A 179 12.61 0.23 2.90
C GLU A 179 13.45 -1.01 3.17
N ILE A 180 12.77 -2.17 3.20
CA ILE A 180 13.41 -3.48 3.23
C ILE A 180 13.15 -4.29 1.96
N GLU A 181 12.14 -3.94 1.19
CA GLU A 181 11.87 -4.57 -0.10
C GLU A 181 11.18 -3.59 -1.05
N TRP A 182 11.63 -3.61 -2.31
CA TRP A 182 10.98 -2.94 -3.43
C TRP A 182 10.69 -3.93 -4.55
N ARG A 183 9.43 -4.01 -4.96
CA ARG A 183 8.98 -4.83 -6.09
C ARG A 183 8.52 -3.94 -7.24
N SER A 184 9.36 -3.81 -8.27
CA SER A 184 9.01 -3.01 -9.46
C SER A 184 7.84 -3.61 -10.20
N GLN A 185 6.79 -2.83 -10.42
CA GLN A 185 5.55 -3.30 -11.07
C GLN A 185 5.78 -3.83 -12.48
N ILE A 186 6.74 -3.25 -13.22
CA ILE A 186 7.09 -3.72 -14.57
C ILE A 186 7.77 -5.09 -14.50
N HIS A 187 8.73 -5.28 -13.61
CA HIS A 187 9.43 -6.56 -13.46
C HIS A 187 8.50 -7.66 -12.98
N GLU A 188 7.64 -7.35 -12.01
CA GLU A 188 6.63 -8.27 -11.52
C GLU A 188 5.59 -8.62 -12.59
N GLY A 189 5.20 -7.63 -13.39
CA GLY A 189 4.34 -7.86 -14.54
C GLY A 189 4.94 -8.84 -15.55
N LEU A 190 6.26 -8.76 -15.79
CA LEU A 190 6.98 -9.71 -16.63
C LEU A 190 7.05 -11.11 -15.99
N ARG A 191 7.37 -11.18 -14.69
CA ARG A 191 7.40 -12.42 -13.91
C ARG A 191 6.06 -13.15 -13.95
N LEU A 192 4.97 -12.43 -13.72
CA LEU A 192 3.61 -12.95 -13.69
C LEU A 192 2.98 -13.12 -15.09
N LYS A 193 3.71 -12.80 -16.16
CA LYS A 193 3.22 -12.80 -17.56
C LYS A 193 1.95 -11.95 -17.74
N ARG A 194 1.81 -10.89 -16.95
CA ARG A 194 0.72 -9.91 -16.96
C ARG A 194 1.28 -8.52 -17.18
N THR A 195 1.38 -8.10 -18.44
CA THR A 195 1.98 -6.83 -18.83
C THR A 195 1.54 -6.37 -20.22
N PHE A 196 1.91 -5.17 -20.65
CA PHE A 196 1.62 -4.67 -22.00
C PHE A 196 2.56 -5.28 -23.05
N ARG A 197 2.10 -5.35 -24.32
CA ARG A 197 2.81 -6.05 -25.41
C ARG A 197 4.29 -5.70 -25.57
N MET A 198 4.67 -4.44 -25.33
CA MET A 198 6.04 -3.98 -25.50
C MET A 198 6.88 -3.99 -24.20
N ALA A 199 6.36 -4.49 -23.08
CA ALA A 199 7.11 -4.47 -21.81
C ALA A 199 8.42 -5.26 -21.87
N ARG A 200 8.44 -6.39 -22.59
CA ARG A 200 9.65 -7.20 -22.81
C ARG A 200 10.72 -6.41 -23.59
N PHE A 201 10.29 -5.68 -24.62
CA PHE A 201 11.19 -4.81 -25.37
C PHE A 201 11.76 -3.69 -24.50
N TRP A 202 10.93 -3.00 -23.74
CA TRP A 202 11.40 -1.95 -22.83
C TRP A 202 12.29 -2.49 -21.71
N ALA A 203 12.00 -3.67 -21.17
CA ALA A 203 12.88 -4.34 -20.21
C ALA A 203 14.23 -4.72 -20.83
N PHE A 204 14.26 -5.11 -22.10
CA PHE A 204 15.51 -5.36 -22.84
C PHE A 204 16.29 -4.06 -23.05
N VAL A 205 15.64 -3.02 -23.56
CA VAL A 205 16.25 -1.70 -23.79
C VAL A 205 16.80 -1.11 -22.48
N SER A 206 16.11 -1.32 -21.36
CA SER A 206 16.55 -0.82 -20.06
C SER A 206 17.91 -1.37 -19.61
N LYS A 207 18.33 -2.54 -20.12
CA LYS A 207 19.66 -3.12 -19.84
C LYS A 207 20.80 -2.28 -20.43
N PHE A 208 20.54 -1.54 -21.51
CA PHE A 208 21.49 -0.66 -22.18
C PHE A 208 21.42 0.78 -21.69
N MET A 209 20.50 1.10 -20.79
CA MET A 209 20.44 2.41 -20.16
C MET A 209 21.56 2.57 -19.15
N GLY A 210 22.07 3.79 -19.00
CA GLY A 210 22.99 4.12 -17.91
C GLY A 210 22.37 3.83 -16.54
N ALA A 211 23.20 3.58 -15.53
CA ALA A 211 22.78 3.13 -14.19
C ALA A 211 21.66 3.98 -13.58
N ARG A 212 21.75 5.31 -13.67
CA ARG A 212 20.75 6.27 -13.16
C ARG A 212 19.37 6.06 -13.83
N ARG A 213 19.32 6.03 -15.17
CA ARG A 213 18.05 5.85 -15.91
C ARG A 213 17.43 4.46 -15.66
N ARG A 214 18.28 3.45 -15.45
CA ARG A 214 17.80 2.10 -15.10
C ARG A 214 17.18 2.10 -13.71
N ALA A 215 17.78 2.76 -12.73
CA ALA A 215 17.23 2.91 -11.40
C ALA A 215 15.90 3.68 -11.44
N GLU A 216 15.80 4.78 -12.16
CA GLU A 216 14.56 5.54 -12.36
C GLU A 216 13.47 4.69 -13.01
N PHE A 217 13.80 3.87 -14.00
CA PHE A 217 12.85 2.94 -14.64
C PHE A 217 12.36 1.86 -13.69
N GLN A 218 13.23 1.31 -12.86
CA GLN A 218 12.87 0.32 -11.83
C GLN A 218 11.98 0.91 -10.73
N ARG A 219 12.14 2.21 -10.45
CA ARG A 219 11.39 2.97 -9.46
C ARG A 219 10.18 3.72 -10.03
N PHE A 220 9.82 3.46 -11.31
CA PHE A 220 8.73 4.15 -11.98
C PHE A 220 7.37 3.92 -11.31
N SER A 221 7.11 2.68 -10.88
CA SER A 221 6.04 2.29 -9.95
C SER A 221 6.39 0.95 -9.32
N GLY A 222 5.93 0.72 -8.11
CA GLY A 222 6.17 -0.54 -7.42
C GLY A 222 5.47 -0.63 -6.08
N ILE A 223 5.70 -1.76 -5.46
CA ILE A 223 5.23 -2.08 -4.13
C ILE A 223 6.44 -2.04 -3.20
N ALA A 224 6.31 -1.30 -2.11
CA ALA A 224 7.32 -1.17 -1.07
C ALA A 224 6.86 -1.86 0.21
N LEU A 225 7.75 -2.65 0.81
CA LEU A 225 7.64 -3.06 2.19
C LEU A 225 8.63 -2.24 3.01
N LEU A 226 8.11 -1.49 3.95
CA LEU A 226 8.88 -0.70 4.89
C LEU A 226 8.87 -1.40 6.26
N GLU A 227 9.95 -1.23 7.02
CA GLU A 227 10.00 -1.63 8.41
C GLU A 227 10.18 -0.42 9.32
N ARG A 228 9.75 -0.57 10.54
CA ARG A 228 9.99 0.41 11.60
C ARG A 228 11.49 0.50 11.88
N ALA A 229 12.03 1.72 11.89
CA ALA A 229 13.41 2.02 12.24
C ALA A 229 13.45 3.16 13.28
N GLU A 230 14.60 3.39 13.87
CA GLU A 230 14.80 4.60 14.69
C GLU A 230 14.71 5.85 13.81
N ARG A 231 14.14 6.92 14.36
CA ARG A 231 14.14 8.20 13.67
C ARG A 231 15.53 8.79 13.64
N PRO A 232 15.99 9.32 12.50
CA PRO A 232 17.25 10.04 12.46
C PRO A 232 17.23 11.19 13.45
N GLY A 233 18.15 11.18 14.42
CA GLY A 233 18.30 12.26 15.42
C GLY A 233 17.35 12.21 16.63
N ALA A 234 16.73 11.04 16.91
CA ALA A 234 16.02 10.80 18.14
C ALA A 234 16.96 10.39 19.28
#